data_4eb1d39cf6a2e38fc2de460751e37169
#
_entry.id   4eb1d39cf6a2e38fc2de460751e37169
#
_cell.length_a   1.000
_cell.length_b   1.000
_cell.length_c   1.000
_cell.angle_alpha   90.00
_cell.angle_beta   90.00
_cell.angle_gamma   90.00
#
_symmetry.space_group_name_H-M   'P 1'
#
loop_
_entity.id
_entity.type
_entity.pdbx_description
1 polymer ?
#
loop_
_entity_poly.entity_id
_entity_poly.type
_entity_poly.pdbx_seq_one_letter_code
_entity_poly.pdbx_strand_id
1 'polypeptide(L)'
;MNTPISKRNISSLCIALCVILLAILGCRSTKHSDPPGWTKAKVLSDKEDHPSKIITDGDAVYYVTGGTVASMNEGTNNIKRISLRDGSVSVLVKRGKLIPEETLALDDKFLYWSDGGNLYRISKAGGESEKIIAGAARPDEMVMDDQNIYWVMWGGEGSPPQPLMFAPKKGGDPKELTPRYLGTSGIAIDKDFVYWMGSDGIKKIRKTGGEVTDVYHNTSKSPSLGLRMDADNFYFCQMAGNGYSALMKLSKKSNELSQLAPSIEHTLDFIIDDGYVYYYAFVPHTGSFGPDALRKVPKAGGDSIVLDQGDTAWMRSLTLDSKQIYFADISKIYALAK
;
A
#
# COMPACT_ATOMS: atom_id res chain seq x y z
N MET A 1 21.96 -45.78 -12.52
CA MET A 1 22.52 -44.45 -12.84
C MET A 1 21.65 -43.42 -12.14
N ASN A 2 22.08 -42.91 -10.98
CA ASN A 2 21.35 -41.96 -10.16
C ASN A 2 21.85 -40.56 -10.49
N THR A 3 21.00 -39.76 -11.05
CA THR A 3 21.23 -38.30 -11.19
C THR A 3 20.87 -37.59 -9.88
N PRO A 4 21.70 -36.69 -9.35
CA PRO A 4 21.41 -35.97 -8.11
C PRO A 4 20.44 -34.86 -8.37
N ILE A 5 19.37 -34.79 -7.55
CA ILE A 5 18.41 -33.73 -7.49
C ILE A 5 19.11 -32.51 -6.87
N SER A 6 19.19 -31.43 -7.64
CA SER A 6 19.72 -30.14 -7.23
C SER A 6 18.88 -29.54 -6.08
N LYS A 7 19.53 -29.24 -4.97
CA LYS A 7 18.98 -28.42 -3.86
C LYS A 7 18.75 -26.99 -4.36
N ARG A 8 17.58 -26.70 -4.90
CA ARG A 8 17.13 -25.34 -5.18
C ARG A 8 16.37 -24.79 -3.97
N ASN A 9 16.88 -23.73 -3.48
CA ASN A 9 16.42 -22.77 -2.49
C ASN A 9 14.94 -22.85 -2.07
N ILE A 10 14.73 -23.37 -0.85
CA ILE A 10 13.43 -23.49 -0.18
C ILE A 10 13.02 -22.19 0.54
N SER A 11 13.85 -21.15 0.54
CA SER A 11 13.62 -19.97 1.38
C SER A 11 12.57 -18.97 0.86
N SER A 12 12.33 -18.91 -0.44
CA SER A 12 11.38 -17.89 -0.99
C SER A 12 9.94 -18.41 -1.08
N LEU A 13 9.75 -19.74 -1.11
CA LEU A 13 8.41 -20.35 -1.13
C LEU A 13 7.68 -20.22 0.22
N CYS A 14 8.43 -20.01 1.31
CA CYS A 14 7.85 -19.89 2.66
C CYS A 14 7.11 -18.58 2.89
N ILE A 15 7.48 -17.47 2.27
CA ILE A 15 6.89 -16.16 2.59
C ILE A 15 5.52 -16.00 1.91
N ALA A 16 5.40 -16.34 0.64
CA ALA A 16 4.10 -16.30 -0.05
C ALA A 16 3.14 -17.42 0.44
N LEU A 17 3.66 -18.62 0.75
CA LEU A 17 2.84 -19.71 1.33
C LEU A 17 2.49 -19.45 2.80
N CYS A 18 3.33 -18.79 3.60
CA CYS A 18 2.98 -18.43 4.98
C CYS A 18 1.82 -17.45 5.05
N VAL A 19 1.72 -16.49 4.13
CA VAL A 19 0.57 -15.57 4.07
C VAL A 19 -0.71 -16.33 3.67
N ILE A 20 -0.62 -17.33 2.81
CA ILE A 20 -1.78 -18.13 2.35
C ILE A 20 -2.12 -19.28 3.30
N LEU A 21 -1.14 -19.99 3.87
CA LEU A 21 -1.41 -21.12 4.79
C LEU A 21 -1.84 -20.68 6.20
N LEU A 22 -1.41 -19.53 6.69
CA LEU A 22 -1.88 -19.00 7.98
C LEU A 22 -3.35 -18.52 7.93
N ALA A 23 -3.87 -18.22 6.75
CA ALA A 23 -5.31 -17.94 6.57
C ALA A 23 -6.19 -19.20 6.66
N ILE A 24 -5.63 -20.42 6.50
CA ILE A 24 -6.40 -21.66 6.44
C ILE A 24 -6.41 -22.41 7.80
N LEU A 25 -5.45 -22.18 8.69
CA LEU A 25 -5.30 -22.95 9.94
C LEU A 25 -5.76 -22.22 11.22
N GLY A 26 -6.29 -21.00 11.13
CA GLY A 26 -6.54 -20.15 12.29
C GLY A 26 -7.98 -20.00 12.79
N CYS A 27 -8.97 -20.67 12.26
CA CYS A 27 -10.36 -20.45 12.72
C CYS A 27 -10.90 -21.66 13.52
N ARG A 28 -10.39 -21.86 14.73
CA ARG A 28 -11.17 -22.51 15.78
C ARG A 28 -11.66 -21.44 16.73
N SER A 29 -12.98 -21.26 16.74
CA SER A 29 -13.74 -20.41 17.66
C SER A 29 -13.45 -20.79 19.12
N THR A 30 -12.48 -20.12 19.71
CA THR A 30 -12.45 -19.89 21.14
C THR A 30 -13.07 -18.52 21.36
N LYS A 31 -14.00 -18.39 22.30
CA LYS A 31 -14.48 -17.09 22.78
C LYS A 31 -13.27 -16.31 23.31
N HIS A 32 -12.62 -15.57 22.42
CA HIS A 32 -11.66 -14.56 22.83
C HIS A 32 -12.48 -13.34 23.25
N SER A 33 -12.26 -12.87 24.47
CA SER A 33 -12.50 -11.47 24.79
C SER A 33 -11.82 -10.66 23.70
N ASP A 34 -12.54 -9.71 23.10
CA ASP A 34 -11.94 -8.80 22.12
C ASP A 34 -10.59 -8.32 22.68
N PRO A 35 -9.49 -8.47 21.91
CA PRO A 35 -8.19 -7.98 22.37
C PRO A 35 -8.32 -6.50 22.69
N PRO A 36 -7.57 -5.96 23.68
CA PRO A 36 -7.57 -4.55 23.94
C PRO A 36 -7.24 -3.82 22.63
N GLY A 37 -8.22 -3.03 22.16
CA GLY A 37 -8.08 -2.27 20.94
C GLY A 37 -7.01 -1.18 21.08
N TRP A 38 -6.81 -0.42 20.02
CA TRP A 38 -5.92 0.74 20.01
C TRP A 38 -6.30 1.70 21.13
N THR A 39 -5.33 2.09 21.96
CA THR A 39 -5.61 2.71 23.27
C THR A 39 -5.88 4.21 23.17
N LYS A 40 -5.36 4.87 22.13
CA LYS A 40 -5.47 6.33 21.92
C LYS A 40 -6.29 6.68 20.66
N ALA A 41 -6.38 5.76 19.71
CA ALA A 41 -7.09 6.00 18.48
C ALA A 41 -8.61 5.98 18.68
N LYS A 42 -9.29 6.95 18.07
CA LYS A 42 -10.74 7.03 18.02
C LYS A 42 -11.28 6.13 16.92
N VAL A 43 -12.26 5.28 17.26
CA VAL A 43 -13.00 4.51 16.26
C VAL A 43 -13.90 5.45 15.46
N LEU A 44 -13.77 5.45 14.15
CA LEU A 44 -14.65 6.17 13.22
C LEU A 44 -15.76 5.29 12.68
N SER A 45 -15.47 4.01 12.43
CA SER A 45 -16.45 3.01 12.02
C SER A 45 -16.06 1.67 12.60
N ASP A 46 -17.06 0.87 12.98
CA ASP A 46 -16.90 -0.47 13.54
C ASP A 46 -17.71 -1.50 12.73
N LYS A 47 -17.43 -2.80 12.93
CA LYS A 47 -18.09 -3.91 12.23
C LYS A 47 -17.95 -3.85 10.71
N GLU A 48 -16.82 -3.32 10.24
CA GLU A 48 -16.48 -3.35 8.84
C GLU A 48 -15.98 -4.75 8.45
N ASP A 49 -16.28 -5.14 7.23
CA ASP A 49 -15.79 -6.42 6.69
C ASP A 49 -14.41 -6.22 6.07
N HIS A 50 -13.35 -6.46 6.86
CA HIS A 50 -11.95 -6.41 6.42
C HIS A 50 -11.61 -5.16 5.61
N PRO A 51 -11.72 -3.97 6.18
CA PRO A 51 -11.42 -2.74 5.46
C PRO A 51 -9.95 -2.71 5.02
N SER A 52 -9.75 -2.24 3.82
CA SER A 52 -8.44 -2.15 3.18
C SER A 52 -8.36 -0.88 2.32
N LYS A 53 -7.14 -0.55 1.83
CA LYS A 53 -6.91 0.59 0.92
C LYS A 53 -7.66 1.84 1.35
N ILE A 54 -7.22 2.41 2.45
CA ILE A 54 -7.78 3.62 3.02
C ILE A 54 -7.11 4.87 2.42
N ILE A 55 -7.89 5.89 2.09
CA ILE A 55 -7.40 7.17 1.57
C ILE A 55 -8.28 8.33 2.06
N THR A 56 -7.73 9.52 2.24
CA THR A 56 -8.47 10.70 2.70
C THR A 56 -8.20 11.92 1.83
N ASP A 57 -9.19 12.82 1.75
CA ASP A 57 -9.07 14.17 1.19
C ASP A 57 -9.14 15.26 2.27
N GLY A 58 -9.16 14.89 3.56
CA GLY A 58 -9.29 15.77 4.69
C GLY A 58 -10.74 16.10 5.08
N ASP A 59 -11.72 15.88 4.19
CA ASP A 59 -13.16 16.02 4.47
C ASP A 59 -13.83 14.67 4.71
N ALA A 60 -13.27 13.61 4.15
CA ALA A 60 -13.76 12.25 4.29
C ALA A 60 -12.64 11.21 4.21
N VAL A 61 -12.92 10.04 4.75
CA VAL A 61 -12.11 8.83 4.60
C VAL A 61 -12.84 7.88 3.66
N TYR A 62 -12.13 7.39 2.65
CA TYR A 62 -12.62 6.42 1.66
C TYR A 62 -11.87 5.11 1.84
N TYR A 63 -12.56 3.99 1.74
CA TYR A 63 -11.97 2.67 1.94
C TYR A 63 -12.74 1.58 1.21
N VAL A 64 -12.06 0.47 0.98
CA VAL A 64 -12.63 -0.75 0.41
C VAL A 64 -12.96 -1.72 1.54
N THR A 65 -14.08 -2.44 1.45
CA THR A 65 -14.42 -3.55 2.37
C THR A 65 -14.42 -4.87 1.62
N GLY A 66 -14.35 -5.99 2.36
CA GLY A 66 -14.46 -7.33 1.79
C GLY A 66 -13.12 -7.99 1.41
N GLY A 67 -12.02 -7.61 2.06
CA GLY A 67 -10.65 -8.03 1.71
C GLY A 67 -10.23 -9.46 2.08
N THR A 68 -11.15 -10.42 2.35
CA THR A 68 -10.77 -11.80 2.65
C THR A 68 -11.21 -12.80 1.59
N VAL A 69 -10.47 -13.93 1.53
CA VAL A 69 -10.84 -15.09 0.69
C VAL A 69 -12.21 -15.65 1.08
N ALA A 70 -12.60 -15.55 2.35
CA ALA A 70 -13.91 -16.02 2.83
C ALA A 70 -15.06 -15.12 2.37
N SER A 71 -14.85 -13.81 2.29
CA SER A 71 -15.85 -12.84 1.80
C SER A 71 -15.95 -12.77 0.28
N MET A 72 -15.07 -13.43 -0.45
CA MET A 72 -15.14 -13.49 -1.93
C MET A 72 -16.46 -14.02 -2.46
N ASN A 73 -17.22 -14.74 -1.66
CA ASN A 73 -18.47 -15.38 -2.06
C ASN A 73 -19.73 -14.59 -1.67
N GLU A 74 -19.64 -13.57 -0.82
CA GLU A 74 -20.80 -12.98 -0.17
C GLU A 74 -21.22 -11.59 -0.68
N GLY A 75 -20.53 -11.02 -1.67
CA GLY A 75 -20.94 -9.77 -2.30
C GLY A 75 -20.89 -8.52 -1.40
N THR A 76 -20.09 -8.56 -0.33
CA THR A 76 -19.96 -7.45 0.65
C THR A 76 -18.92 -6.41 0.27
N ASN A 77 -18.34 -6.55 -0.92
CA ASN A 77 -17.27 -5.69 -1.42
C ASN A 77 -17.84 -4.34 -1.83
N ASN A 78 -17.51 -3.34 -1.03
CA ASN A 78 -17.99 -2.00 -1.26
C ASN A 78 -16.86 -1.00 -1.18
N ILE A 79 -17.00 0.11 -1.88
CA ILE A 79 -16.25 1.31 -1.58
C ILE A 79 -17.14 2.19 -0.72
N LYS A 80 -16.67 2.52 0.47
CA LYS A 80 -17.39 3.31 1.47
C LYS A 80 -16.69 4.64 1.74
N ARG A 81 -17.47 5.57 2.28
CA ARG A 81 -17.03 6.91 2.68
C ARG A 81 -17.49 7.18 4.10
N ILE A 82 -16.58 7.66 4.95
CA ILE A 82 -16.87 8.26 6.26
C ILE A 82 -16.72 9.77 6.13
N SER A 83 -17.76 10.53 6.41
CA SER A 83 -17.69 11.99 6.50
C SER A 83 -16.97 12.37 7.80
N LEU A 84 -15.88 13.12 7.72
CA LEU A 84 -15.17 13.60 8.90
C LEU A 84 -15.89 14.75 9.61
N ARG A 85 -16.86 15.35 8.95
CA ARG A 85 -17.68 16.42 9.50
C ARG A 85 -18.69 15.93 10.55
N ASP A 86 -19.39 14.84 10.26
CA ASP A 86 -20.52 14.32 11.06
C ASP A 86 -20.41 12.84 11.42
N GLY A 87 -19.36 12.16 10.96
CA GLY A 87 -19.14 10.73 11.21
C GLY A 87 -20.06 9.79 10.42
N SER A 88 -20.88 10.30 9.50
CA SER A 88 -21.78 9.46 8.73
C SER A 88 -21.02 8.54 7.76
N VAL A 89 -21.46 7.27 7.70
CA VAL A 89 -20.92 6.25 6.80
C VAL A 89 -21.87 6.03 5.64
N SER A 90 -21.38 6.05 4.42
CA SER A 90 -22.15 5.80 3.20
C SER A 90 -21.45 4.84 2.28
N VAL A 91 -22.21 4.05 1.55
CA VAL A 91 -21.72 3.20 0.45
C VAL A 91 -21.73 4.03 -0.82
N LEU A 92 -20.55 4.29 -1.38
CA LEU A 92 -20.40 4.99 -2.66
C LEU A 92 -20.59 4.02 -3.84
N VAL A 93 -19.96 2.84 -3.75
CA VAL A 93 -20.02 1.83 -4.81
C VAL A 93 -20.33 0.49 -4.19
N LYS A 94 -21.42 -0.12 -4.64
CA LYS A 94 -21.72 -1.53 -4.36
C LYS A 94 -21.04 -2.38 -5.42
N ARG A 95 -20.23 -3.32 -4.98
CA ARG A 95 -19.46 -4.19 -5.86
C ARG A 95 -19.85 -5.64 -5.61
N GLY A 96 -19.76 -6.44 -6.64
CA GLY A 96 -20.05 -7.87 -6.57
C GLY A 96 -18.87 -8.67 -6.04
N LYS A 97 -18.45 -9.70 -6.77
CA LYS A 97 -17.30 -10.55 -6.40
C LYS A 97 -16.02 -9.76 -6.38
N LEU A 98 -15.21 -9.99 -5.36
CA LEU A 98 -13.93 -9.38 -5.14
C LEU A 98 -12.90 -9.79 -6.19
N ILE A 99 -12.11 -8.82 -6.59
CA ILE A 99 -10.79 -9.08 -7.15
C ILE A 99 -9.80 -8.55 -6.13
N PRO A 100 -8.92 -9.40 -5.55
CA PRO A 100 -7.82 -8.94 -4.73
C PRO A 100 -6.97 -7.91 -5.49
N GLU A 101 -6.29 -7.00 -4.79
CA GLU A 101 -5.37 -6.03 -5.38
C GLU A 101 -6.07 -4.83 -6.02
N GLU A 102 -6.80 -4.10 -5.19
CA GLU A 102 -7.43 -2.85 -5.58
C GLU A 102 -6.58 -1.67 -5.16
N THR A 103 -6.53 -0.68 -6.01
CA THR A 103 -5.91 0.60 -5.68
C THR A 103 -6.94 1.70 -5.70
N LEU A 104 -6.79 2.67 -4.79
CA LEU A 104 -7.61 3.88 -4.71
C LEU A 104 -6.74 5.10 -4.97
N ALA A 105 -7.31 6.10 -5.61
CA ALA A 105 -6.72 7.43 -5.70
C ALA A 105 -7.82 8.50 -5.71
N LEU A 106 -7.45 9.73 -5.33
CA LEU A 106 -8.37 10.86 -5.24
C LEU A 106 -7.83 12.05 -6.02
N ASP A 107 -8.72 12.79 -6.63
CA ASP A 107 -8.47 14.21 -6.94
C ASP A 107 -9.52 15.09 -6.26
N ASP A 108 -9.60 16.36 -6.63
CA ASP A 108 -10.52 17.30 -6.00
C ASP A 108 -11.99 16.90 -6.13
N LYS A 109 -12.36 16.18 -7.20
CA LYS A 109 -13.76 15.88 -7.55
C LYS A 109 -14.12 14.40 -7.47
N PHE A 110 -13.17 13.51 -7.77
CA PHE A 110 -13.44 12.10 -8.00
C PHE A 110 -12.60 11.19 -7.13
N LEU A 111 -13.20 10.06 -6.81
CA LEU A 111 -12.53 8.86 -6.34
C LEU A 111 -12.32 7.93 -7.54
N TYR A 112 -11.11 7.39 -7.67
CA TYR A 112 -10.68 6.45 -8.71
C TYR A 112 -10.34 5.11 -8.09
N TRP A 113 -10.66 4.01 -8.81
CA TRP A 113 -10.28 2.67 -8.36
C TRP A 113 -10.07 1.72 -9.53
N SER A 114 -9.35 0.63 -9.28
CA SER A 114 -9.22 -0.49 -10.21
C SER A 114 -10.22 -1.58 -9.88
N ASP A 115 -10.75 -2.24 -10.90
CA ASP A 115 -11.62 -3.40 -10.76
C ASP A 115 -11.61 -4.26 -12.04
N GLY A 116 -11.25 -5.54 -11.87
CA GLY A 116 -11.27 -6.48 -12.99
C GLY A 116 -10.40 -6.11 -14.18
N GLY A 117 -9.31 -5.39 -13.95
CA GLY A 117 -8.43 -4.92 -15.01
C GLY A 117 -8.95 -3.69 -15.75
N ASN A 118 -9.86 -2.94 -15.14
CA ASN A 118 -10.33 -1.65 -15.63
C ASN A 118 -10.12 -0.58 -14.57
N LEU A 119 -10.12 0.69 -14.96
CA LEU A 119 -10.19 1.82 -14.05
C LEU A 119 -11.53 2.51 -14.14
N TYR A 120 -12.05 2.85 -12.98
CA TYR A 120 -13.31 3.54 -12.78
C TYR A 120 -13.12 4.82 -11.99
N ARG A 121 -14.11 5.70 -12.07
CA ARG A 121 -14.24 6.84 -11.17
C ARG A 121 -15.68 7.05 -10.74
N ILE A 122 -15.86 7.73 -9.62
CA ILE A 122 -17.14 8.22 -9.13
C ILE A 122 -16.94 9.60 -8.51
N SER A 123 -17.94 10.47 -8.63
CA SER A 123 -17.93 11.72 -7.88
C SER A 123 -17.83 11.45 -6.37
N LYS A 124 -17.01 12.21 -5.63
CA LYS A 124 -16.94 12.14 -4.16
C LYS A 124 -18.28 12.43 -3.49
N ALA A 125 -19.19 13.13 -4.17
CA ALA A 125 -20.56 13.35 -3.73
C ALA A 125 -21.49 12.13 -3.95
N GLY A 126 -21.02 11.08 -4.61
CA GLY A 126 -21.80 9.91 -5.01
C GLY A 126 -22.38 10.04 -6.41
N GLY A 127 -23.30 9.16 -6.75
CA GLY A 127 -23.91 9.06 -8.08
C GLY A 127 -23.52 7.79 -8.82
N GLU A 128 -23.53 7.81 -10.14
CA GLU A 128 -23.15 6.67 -10.97
C GLU A 128 -21.65 6.61 -11.18
N SER A 129 -21.10 5.40 -11.15
CA SER A 129 -19.69 5.16 -11.46
C SER A 129 -19.48 5.07 -12.97
N GLU A 130 -18.35 5.58 -13.42
CA GLU A 130 -17.95 5.60 -14.83
C GLU A 130 -16.69 4.73 -15.02
N LYS A 131 -16.72 3.81 -15.97
CA LYS A 131 -15.52 3.13 -16.44
C LYS A 131 -14.76 4.04 -17.40
N ILE A 132 -13.57 4.48 -17.01
CA ILE A 132 -12.77 5.43 -17.77
C ILE A 132 -11.67 4.75 -18.60
N ILE A 133 -11.16 3.61 -18.16
CA ILE A 133 -10.11 2.87 -18.86
C ILE A 133 -10.47 1.39 -18.86
N ALA A 134 -10.51 0.80 -20.05
CA ALA A 134 -10.62 -0.65 -20.23
C ALA A 134 -9.23 -1.27 -20.45
N GLY A 135 -9.02 -2.48 -19.96
CA GLY A 135 -7.77 -3.19 -20.18
C GLY A 135 -6.56 -2.60 -19.44
N ALA A 136 -6.79 -1.97 -18.29
CA ALA A 136 -5.72 -1.44 -17.43
C ALA A 136 -4.86 -2.55 -16.79
N ALA A 137 -5.14 -3.80 -17.10
CA ALA A 137 -4.60 -4.98 -16.45
C ALA A 137 -4.90 -4.98 -14.94
N ARG A 138 -3.94 -5.18 -14.06
CA ARG A 138 -4.15 -5.23 -12.59
C ARG A 138 -3.28 -4.18 -11.90
N PRO A 139 -3.73 -2.91 -11.85
CA PRO A 139 -3.01 -1.86 -11.13
C PRO A 139 -2.84 -2.22 -9.65
N ASP A 140 -1.60 -2.23 -9.19
CA ASP A 140 -1.25 -2.46 -7.79
C ASP A 140 -1.16 -1.13 -7.02
N GLU A 141 -0.51 -0.16 -7.61
CA GLU A 141 -0.45 1.20 -7.11
C GLU A 141 -0.59 2.19 -8.27
N MET A 142 -1.34 3.26 -8.05
CA MET A 142 -1.52 4.34 -9.02
C MET A 142 -1.30 5.72 -8.41
N VAL A 143 -0.77 6.60 -9.23
CA VAL A 143 -0.62 8.03 -8.95
C VAL A 143 -1.16 8.82 -10.13
N MET A 144 -1.53 10.07 -9.91
CA MET A 144 -2.06 10.89 -10.98
C MET A 144 -1.64 12.35 -10.86
N ASP A 145 -1.56 12.99 -12.01
CA ASP A 145 -1.48 14.44 -12.13
C ASP A 145 -2.82 15.02 -12.64
N ASP A 146 -2.81 16.26 -13.09
CA ASP A 146 -4.03 16.93 -13.59
C ASP A 146 -4.57 16.26 -14.86
N GLN A 147 -3.75 15.60 -15.65
CA GLN A 147 -4.09 15.08 -16.97
C GLN A 147 -4.16 13.56 -17.04
N ASN A 148 -3.25 12.87 -16.35
CA ASN A 148 -3.05 11.44 -16.54
C ASN A 148 -3.07 10.67 -15.23
N ILE A 149 -3.37 9.38 -15.34
CA ILE A 149 -3.17 8.35 -14.31
C ILE A 149 -1.99 7.51 -14.76
N TYR A 150 -1.06 7.23 -13.83
CA TYR A 150 0.09 6.35 -14.00
C TYR A 150 -0.02 5.21 -13.01
N TRP A 151 0.32 3.99 -13.43
CA TRP A 151 0.26 2.85 -12.52
C TRP A 151 1.32 1.81 -12.82
N VAL A 152 1.68 1.07 -11.79
CA VAL A 152 2.44 -0.17 -11.88
C VAL A 152 1.49 -1.34 -11.72
N MET A 153 1.82 -2.45 -12.38
CA MET A 153 1.07 -3.68 -12.25
C MET A 153 1.74 -4.58 -11.23
N TRP A 154 0.93 -5.36 -10.52
CA TRP A 154 1.47 -6.34 -9.60
C TRP A 154 2.42 -7.32 -10.31
N GLY A 155 3.63 -7.40 -9.77
CA GLY A 155 4.70 -8.25 -10.29
C GLY A 155 5.23 -9.19 -9.21
N GLY A 156 4.37 -10.08 -8.66
CA GLY A 156 4.80 -11.10 -7.70
C GLY A 156 5.84 -12.06 -8.27
N GLU A 157 6.45 -12.86 -7.40
CA GLU A 157 7.45 -13.86 -7.78
C GLU A 157 6.91 -14.79 -8.88
N GLY A 158 7.65 -14.91 -9.97
CA GLY A 158 7.23 -15.68 -11.15
C GLY A 158 6.35 -14.91 -12.16
N SER A 159 5.94 -13.68 -11.86
CA SER A 159 5.25 -12.85 -12.83
C SER A 159 6.19 -12.40 -13.95
N PRO A 160 5.70 -12.30 -15.19
CA PRO A 160 6.50 -11.74 -16.27
C PRO A 160 6.81 -10.26 -16.00
N PRO A 161 7.89 -9.73 -16.57
CA PRO A 161 8.18 -8.30 -16.52
C PRO A 161 7.00 -7.46 -16.98
N GLN A 162 6.67 -6.39 -16.22
CA GLN A 162 5.54 -5.51 -16.50
C GLN A 162 6.03 -4.09 -16.83
N PRO A 163 5.38 -3.38 -17.77
CA PRO A 163 5.66 -1.99 -18.02
C PRO A 163 4.99 -1.10 -16.97
N LEU A 164 5.48 0.10 -16.81
CA LEU A 164 4.71 1.19 -16.21
C LEU A 164 3.72 1.69 -17.25
N MET A 165 2.46 1.83 -16.84
CA MET A 165 1.36 2.22 -17.71
C MET A 165 0.89 3.64 -17.41
N PHE A 166 0.26 4.26 -18.39
CA PHE A 166 -0.47 5.52 -18.20
C PHE A 166 -1.68 5.62 -19.11
N ALA A 167 -2.62 6.46 -18.74
CA ALA A 167 -3.75 6.86 -19.58
C ALA A 167 -4.30 8.23 -19.15
N PRO A 168 -5.03 8.94 -20.03
CA PRO A 168 -5.68 10.19 -19.66
C PRO A 168 -6.75 9.98 -18.58
N LYS A 169 -6.83 10.86 -17.58
CA LYS A 169 -7.89 10.85 -16.54
C LYS A 169 -9.30 10.96 -17.10
N LYS A 170 -9.44 11.51 -18.30
CA LYS A 170 -10.73 11.64 -19.01
C LYS A 170 -11.19 10.34 -19.67
N GLY A 171 -10.36 9.31 -19.63
CA GLY A 171 -10.59 8.06 -20.31
C GLY A 171 -9.79 7.93 -21.61
N GLY A 172 -9.67 6.71 -22.09
CA GLY A 172 -8.94 6.35 -23.31
C GLY A 172 -8.16 5.06 -23.15
N ASP A 173 -7.43 4.69 -24.18
CA ASP A 173 -6.66 3.46 -24.19
C ASP A 173 -5.40 3.59 -23.32
N PRO A 174 -5.09 2.58 -22.48
CA PRO A 174 -3.86 2.55 -21.71
C PRO A 174 -2.65 2.37 -22.63
N LYS A 175 -1.54 3.02 -22.27
CA LYS A 175 -0.28 2.98 -23.02
C LYS A 175 0.86 2.56 -22.11
N GLU A 176 1.80 1.78 -22.64
CA GLU A 176 3.07 1.51 -21.98
C GLU A 176 3.94 2.78 -21.98
N LEU A 177 4.40 3.21 -20.82
CA LEU A 177 5.33 4.34 -20.68
C LEU A 177 6.78 3.86 -20.69
N THR A 178 7.03 2.63 -20.23
CA THR A 178 8.38 2.05 -20.14
C THR A 178 8.46 0.70 -20.83
N PRO A 179 9.66 0.21 -21.14
CA PRO A 179 9.90 -1.22 -21.31
C PRO A 179 9.45 -2.00 -20.05
N ARG A 180 9.38 -3.31 -20.17
CA ARG A 180 8.93 -4.19 -19.09
C ARG A 180 10.04 -4.43 -18.07
N TYR A 181 9.73 -4.28 -16.78
CA TYR A 181 10.64 -4.49 -15.66
C TYR A 181 10.11 -5.57 -14.71
N LEU A 182 11.03 -6.24 -14.00
CA LEU A 182 10.71 -7.20 -12.96
C LEU A 182 10.50 -6.48 -11.62
N GLY A 183 9.53 -6.97 -10.82
CA GLY A 183 9.41 -6.63 -9.42
C GLY A 183 9.14 -5.16 -9.15
N THR A 184 8.23 -4.53 -9.91
CA THR A 184 7.82 -3.16 -9.63
C THR A 184 7.01 -3.09 -8.34
N SER A 185 7.38 -2.19 -7.44
CA SER A 185 6.66 -1.92 -6.21
C SER A 185 6.78 -0.45 -5.83
N GLY A 186 5.66 0.24 -5.75
CA GLY A 186 5.64 1.67 -5.45
C GLY A 186 5.91 2.57 -6.66
N ILE A 187 5.14 3.63 -6.74
CA ILE A 187 5.18 4.63 -7.80
C ILE A 187 5.03 6.03 -7.20
N ALA A 188 5.76 7.00 -7.72
CA ALA A 188 5.66 8.40 -7.34
C ALA A 188 5.86 9.30 -8.55
N ILE A 189 5.36 10.54 -8.51
CA ILE A 189 5.51 11.51 -9.59
C ILE A 189 5.93 12.88 -9.05
N ASP A 190 6.70 13.60 -9.83
CA ASP A 190 6.86 15.05 -9.70
C ASP A 190 6.28 15.76 -10.93
N LYS A 191 6.68 17.01 -11.16
CA LYS A 191 6.20 17.80 -12.30
C LYS A 191 6.53 17.13 -13.65
N ASP A 192 7.74 16.57 -13.80
CA ASP A 192 8.29 16.16 -15.08
C ASP A 192 8.45 14.65 -15.24
N PHE A 193 8.59 13.92 -14.12
CA PHE A 193 8.97 12.52 -14.13
C PHE A 193 7.98 11.62 -13.38
N VAL A 194 7.98 10.36 -13.80
CA VAL A 194 7.44 9.24 -13.05
C VAL A 194 8.61 8.43 -12.51
N TYR A 195 8.53 8.09 -11.22
CA TYR A 195 9.50 7.27 -10.49
C TYR A 195 8.85 5.98 -10.05
N TRP A 196 9.60 4.89 -10.08
CA TRP A 196 9.12 3.62 -9.54
C TRP A 196 10.25 2.84 -8.86
N MET A 197 9.87 1.98 -7.94
CA MET A 197 10.77 1.03 -7.33
C MET A 197 10.81 -0.24 -8.18
N GLY A 198 11.96 -0.58 -8.71
CA GLY A 198 12.22 -1.86 -9.36
C GLY A 198 12.94 -2.82 -8.43
N SER A 199 13.14 -4.06 -8.87
CA SER A 199 13.90 -5.07 -8.10
C SER A 199 15.35 -4.66 -7.82
N ASP A 200 15.91 -3.80 -8.65
CA ASP A 200 17.30 -3.33 -8.63
C ASP A 200 17.46 -1.85 -8.18
N GLY A 201 16.38 -1.20 -7.72
CA GLY A 201 16.43 0.15 -7.18
C GLY A 201 15.38 1.10 -7.74
N ILE A 202 15.62 2.39 -7.61
CA ILE A 202 14.71 3.45 -8.06
C ILE A 202 15.08 3.89 -9.46
N LYS A 203 14.09 3.89 -10.34
CA LYS A 203 14.20 4.36 -11.73
C LYS A 203 13.26 5.52 -11.99
N LYS A 204 13.52 6.28 -13.03
CA LYS A 204 12.63 7.36 -13.51
C LYS A 204 12.55 7.41 -15.02
N ILE A 205 11.45 7.95 -15.51
CA ILE A 205 11.23 8.29 -16.91
C ILE A 205 10.49 9.64 -17.00
N ARG A 206 10.70 10.39 -18.06
CA ARG A 206 9.86 11.56 -18.29
C ARG A 206 8.40 11.17 -18.54
N LYS A 207 7.45 11.98 -18.08
CA LYS A 207 6.01 11.78 -18.36
C LYS A 207 5.69 11.74 -19.86
N THR A 208 6.54 12.35 -20.67
CA THR A 208 6.46 12.32 -22.14
C THR A 208 7.09 11.10 -22.79
N GLY A 209 7.61 10.16 -21.98
CA GLY A 209 8.38 9.02 -22.47
C GLY A 209 9.87 9.36 -22.70
N GLY A 210 10.60 8.43 -23.29
CA GLY A 210 12.03 8.57 -23.59
C GLY A 210 12.87 7.54 -22.85
N GLU A 211 14.10 7.92 -22.52
CA GLU A 211 15.06 7.02 -21.86
C GLU A 211 14.76 6.86 -20.37
N VAL A 212 14.83 5.62 -19.89
CA VAL A 212 14.77 5.30 -18.47
C VAL A 212 16.13 5.56 -17.82
N THR A 213 16.13 6.25 -16.71
CA THR A 213 17.33 6.61 -15.95
C THR A 213 17.28 5.95 -14.56
N ASP A 214 18.41 5.35 -14.17
CA ASP A 214 18.58 4.88 -12.79
C ASP A 214 18.81 6.07 -11.86
N VAL A 215 18.00 6.12 -10.78
CA VAL A 215 18.14 7.11 -9.73
C VAL A 215 18.95 6.54 -8.57
N TYR A 216 18.69 5.27 -8.24
CA TYR A 216 19.38 4.55 -7.20
C TYR A 216 19.48 3.08 -7.59
N HIS A 217 20.69 2.53 -7.48
CA HIS A 217 20.94 1.11 -7.70
C HIS A 217 21.07 0.37 -6.36
N ASN A 218 20.16 -0.58 -6.13
CA ASN A 218 20.17 -1.39 -4.92
C ASN A 218 21.20 -2.52 -5.03
N THR A 219 22.34 -2.36 -4.40
CA THR A 219 23.42 -3.36 -4.38
C THR A 219 23.21 -4.48 -3.36
N SER A 220 22.27 -4.32 -2.42
CA SER A 220 22.07 -5.29 -1.32
C SER A 220 21.38 -6.57 -1.74
N LYS A 221 20.80 -6.62 -2.96
CA LYS A 221 19.95 -7.72 -3.47
C LYS A 221 18.70 -8.01 -2.60
N SER A 222 18.45 -7.21 -1.59
CA SER A 222 17.25 -7.31 -0.78
C SER A 222 16.11 -6.56 -1.46
N PRO A 223 14.90 -7.13 -1.56
CA PRO A 223 13.76 -6.46 -2.13
C PRO A 223 13.48 -5.13 -1.41
N SER A 224 13.05 -4.14 -2.16
CA SER A 224 12.56 -2.87 -1.61
C SER A 224 11.09 -2.72 -1.96
N LEU A 225 10.31 -2.15 -1.04
CA LEU A 225 8.86 -2.03 -1.14
C LEU A 225 8.41 -0.59 -0.90
N GLY A 226 7.35 -0.22 -1.60
CA GLY A 226 6.76 1.10 -1.51
C GLY A 226 7.71 2.19 -2.01
N LEU A 227 7.17 3.29 -2.43
CA LEU A 227 7.94 4.48 -2.79
C LEU A 227 7.13 5.71 -2.44
N ARG A 228 7.70 6.54 -1.59
CA ARG A 228 7.17 7.88 -1.29
C ARG A 228 8.28 8.88 -1.54
N MET A 229 7.94 10.12 -1.84
CA MET A 229 8.93 11.17 -2.01
C MET A 229 8.40 12.53 -1.60
N ASP A 230 9.31 13.40 -1.20
CA ASP A 230 9.10 14.84 -1.12
C ASP A 230 10.02 15.57 -2.12
N ALA A 231 10.18 16.87 -1.95
CA ALA A 231 11.04 17.67 -2.84
C ALA A 231 12.49 17.17 -2.83
N ASP A 232 13.00 16.75 -1.66
CA ASP A 232 14.43 16.53 -1.43
C ASP A 232 14.82 15.04 -1.36
N ASN A 233 13.87 14.14 -1.04
CA ASN A 233 14.20 12.76 -0.72
C ASN A 233 13.21 11.75 -1.31
N PHE A 234 13.69 10.51 -1.44
CA PHE A 234 12.88 9.30 -1.59
C PHE A 234 12.85 8.55 -0.26
N TYR A 235 11.74 7.86 -0.01
CA TYR A 235 11.52 6.99 1.15
C TYR A 235 10.99 5.65 0.68
N PHE A 236 11.52 4.57 1.25
CA PHE A 236 11.12 3.19 0.92
C PHE A 236 11.47 2.22 2.05
N CYS A 237 10.83 1.05 2.05
CA CYS A 237 11.19 -0.04 2.94
C CYS A 237 12.13 -0.98 2.21
N GLN A 238 13.27 -1.33 2.83
CA GLN A 238 14.21 -2.33 2.36
C GLN A 238 14.08 -3.58 3.21
N MET A 239 13.78 -4.72 2.58
CA MET A 239 13.71 -5.99 3.30
C MET A 239 15.10 -6.38 3.80
N ALA A 240 15.21 -6.69 5.08
CA ALA A 240 16.37 -7.35 5.64
C ALA A 240 16.11 -8.86 5.72
N GLY A 241 17.15 -9.67 5.83
CA GLY A 241 16.96 -11.09 6.08
C GLY A 241 16.09 -11.34 7.33
N ASN A 242 15.45 -12.49 7.42
CA ASN A 242 14.61 -12.92 8.55
C ASN A 242 13.24 -12.24 8.70
N GLY A 243 12.69 -11.66 7.64
CA GLY A 243 11.37 -11.02 7.67
C GLY A 243 11.33 -9.62 8.25
N TYR A 244 12.47 -9.03 8.57
CA TYR A 244 12.58 -7.64 9.00
C TYR A 244 12.68 -6.69 7.81
N SER A 245 12.33 -5.43 8.03
CA SER A 245 12.52 -4.36 7.05
C SER A 245 13.08 -3.10 7.71
N ALA A 246 13.83 -2.34 6.94
CA ALA A 246 14.36 -1.04 7.34
C ALA A 246 13.66 0.06 6.56
N LEU A 247 13.24 1.11 7.24
CA LEU A 247 12.77 2.32 6.60
C LEU A 247 13.95 3.17 6.16
N MET A 248 14.07 3.40 4.85
CA MET A 248 15.21 4.06 4.22
C MET A 248 14.82 5.44 3.69
N LYS A 249 15.80 6.34 3.69
CA LYS A 249 15.75 7.66 3.05
C LYS A 249 16.93 7.81 2.10
N LEU A 250 16.66 8.22 0.88
CA LEU A 250 17.66 8.54 -0.14
C LEU A 250 17.56 10.02 -0.52
N SER A 251 18.64 10.77 -0.32
CA SER A 251 18.72 12.18 -0.74
C SER A 251 18.76 12.29 -2.26
N LYS A 252 17.87 13.08 -2.85
CA LYS A 252 17.88 13.38 -4.29
C LYS A 252 19.09 14.22 -4.72
N LYS A 253 19.65 15.01 -3.80
CA LYS A 253 20.77 15.92 -4.07
C LYS A 253 22.12 15.24 -3.94
N SER A 254 22.35 14.53 -2.83
CA SER A 254 23.65 13.91 -2.54
C SER A 254 23.73 12.44 -2.93
N ASN A 255 22.60 11.82 -3.27
CA ASN A 255 22.47 10.37 -3.47
C ASN A 255 22.89 9.54 -2.22
N GLU A 256 22.84 10.16 -1.06
CA GLU A 256 23.16 9.53 0.21
C GLU A 256 21.97 8.72 0.71
N LEU A 257 22.23 7.45 0.98
CA LEU A 257 21.26 6.53 1.57
C LEU A 257 21.45 6.48 3.08
N SER A 258 20.38 6.69 3.83
CA SER A 258 20.35 6.59 5.29
C SER A 258 19.17 5.77 5.77
N GLN A 259 19.36 5.08 6.89
CA GLN A 259 18.32 4.34 7.57
C GLN A 259 17.62 5.26 8.58
N LEU A 260 16.28 5.38 8.49
CA LEU A 260 15.49 6.19 9.42
C LEU A 260 15.00 5.41 10.63
N ALA A 261 14.59 4.15 10.42
CA ALA A 261 14.13 3.29 11.50
C ALA A 261 14.87 1.95 11.46
N PRO A 262 15.14 1.34 12.64
CA PRO A 262 15.92 0.12 12.72
C PRO A 262 15.22 -1.06 12.01
N SER A 263 16.04 -1.99 11.52
CA SER A 263 15.60 -3.21 10.82
C SER A 263 15.10 -4.33 11.75
N ILE A 264 14.68 -4.00 12.95
CA ILE A 264 14.14 -4.97 13.94
C ILE A 264 12.62 -5.13 13.86
N GLU A 265 11.96 -4.37 13.00
CA GLU A 265 10.51 -4.31 12.88
C GLU A 265 10.09 -4.64 11.44
N HIS A 266 9.00 -5.34 11.28
CA HIS A 266 8.43 -5.59 9.96
C HIS A 266 7.49 -4.45 9.58
N THR A 267 7.94 -3.57 8.71
CA THR A 267 7.16 -2.44 8.21
C THR A 267 6.41 -2.87 6.95
N LEU A 268 5.09 -2.80 7.01
CA LEU A 268 4.21 -3.22 5.90
C LEU A 268 3.72 -2.05 5.05
N ASP A 269 3.48 -0.90 5.67
CA ASP A 269 3.01 0.32 4.99
C ASP A 269 3.53 1.56 5.72
N PHE A 270 3.75 2.63 4.98
CA PHE A 270 4.21 3.90 5.51
C PHE A 270 3.72 5.07 4.67
N ILE A 271 3.54 6.20 5.32
CA ILE A 271 3.15 7.48 4.71
C ILE A 271 4.03 8.61 5.26
N ILE A 272 4.07 9.72 4.55
CA ILE A 272 4.90 10.87 4.92
C ILE A 272 4.08 12.15 4.98
N ASP A 273 4.45 13.06 5.88
CA ASP A 273 4.09 14.47 5.82
C ASP A 273 5.35 15.35 5.74
N ASP A 274 5.24 16.62 6.04
CA ASP A 274 6.38 17.55 5.94
C ASP A 274 7.53 17.21 6.91
N GLY A 275 7.22 16.73 8.12
CA GLY A 275 8.20 16.52 9.19
C GLY A 275 8.56 15.06 9.48
N TYR A 276 7.63 14.14 9.21
CA TYR A 276 7.71 12.77 9.70
C TYR A 276 7.42 11.74 8.64
N VAL A 277 7.93 10.53 8.88
CA VAL A 277 7.45 9.29 8.27
C VAL A 277 6.66 8.55 9.34
N TYR A 278 5.41 8.21 9.01
CA TYR A 278 4.52 7.40 9.85
C TYR A 278 4.49 5.99 9.28
N TYR A 279 4.65 5.01 10.11
CA TYR A 279 4.72 3.63 9.67
C TYR A 279 4.13 2.68 10.70
N TYR A 280 3.66 1.59 10.17
CA TYR A 280 3.15 0.49 10.94
C TYR A 280 4.23 -0.57 11.07
N ALA A 281 4.47 -1.03 12.28
CA ALA A 281 5.45 -2.05 12.56
C ALA A 281 4.93 -3.03 13.61
N PHE A 282 5.26 -4.30 13.44
CA PHE A 282 5.07 -5.27 14.50
C PHE A 282 6.42 -5.80 15.00
N VAL A 283 6.47 -6.04 16.30
CA VAL A 283 7.64 -6.63 16.93
C VAL A 283 7.46 -8.13 16.94
N PRO A 284 8.31 -8.91 16.23
CA PRO A 284 8.23 -10.36 16.27
C PRO A 284 8.47 -10.87 17.69
N HIS A 285 7.53 -11.60 18.24
CA HIS A 285 7.72 -12.36 19.47
C HIS A 285 7.98 -13.83 19.16
N THR A 286 8.74 -14.51 20.02
CA THR A 286 9.02 -15.94 19.88
C THR A 286 7.70 -16.74 19.92
N GLY A 287 7.22 -17.17 18.75
CA GLY A 287 6.06 -18.04 18.60
C GLY A 287 4.73 -17.37 18.27
N SER A 288 4.64 -16.02 18.23
CA SER A 288 3.47 -15.28 17.78
C SER A 288 3.86 -13.88 17.30
N PHE A 289 3.03 -13.27 16.47
CA PHE A 289 3.19 -11.85 16.15
C PHE A 289 2.95 -11.03 17.42
N GLY A 290 3.87 -10.12 17.75
CA GLY A 290 3.74 -9.20 18.88
C GLY A 290 2.69 -8.12 18.63
N PRO A 291 2.47 -7.23 19.62
CA PRO A 291 1.53 -6.14 19.45
C PRO A 291 1.98 -5.23 18.29
N ASP A 292 0.99 -4.84 17.50
CA ASP A 292 1.19 -3.89 16.43
C ASP A 292 1.38 -2.48 17.00
N ALA A 293 2.27 -1.71 16.38
CA ALA A 293 2.50 -0.34 16.77
C ALA A 293 2.43 0.61 15.55
N LEU A 294 1.67 1.67 15.71
CA LEU A 294 1.76 2.83 14.83
C LEU A 294 2.84 3.76 15.38
N ARG A 295 3.81 4.06 14.54
CA ARG A 295 4.99 4.82 14.91
C ARG A 295 5.21 6.01 13.99
N LYS A 296 5.99 6.96 14.46
CA LYS A 296 6.56 8.02 13.62
C LYS A 296 8.06 8.20 13.88
N VAL A 297 8.77 8.61 12.85
CA VAL A 297 10.18 8.97 12.93
C VAL A 297 10.39 10.29 12.19
N PRO A 298 11.21 11.24 12.74
CA PRO A 298 11.51 12.47 12.02
C PRO A 298 12.23 12.20 10.69
N LYS A 299 11.87 12.91 9.62
CA LYS A 299 12.59 12.83 8.34
C LYS A 299 14.06 13.26 8.45
N ALA A 300 14.39 14.07 9.45
CA ALA A 300 15.75 14.44 9.75
C ALA A 300 16.58 13.30 10.40
N GLY A 301 15.93 12.21 10.79
CA GLY A 301 16.51 11.15 11.60
C GLY A 301 16.23 11.35 13.09
N GLY A 302 16.60 10.37 13.90
CA GLY A 302 16.36 10.36 15.34
C GLY A 302 15.55 9.15 15.79
N ASP A 303 15.05 9.20 17.03
CA ASP A 303 14.34 8.09 17.63
C ASP A 303 12.92 7.93 17.06
N SER A 304 12.52 6.69 16.88
CA SER A 304 11.16 6.34 16.54
C SER A 304 10.24 6.45 17.77
N ILE A 305 9.09 7.09 17.59
CA ILE A 305 8.12 7.35 18.63
C ILE A 305 6.89 6.47 18.40
N VAL A 306 6.50 5.70 19.41
CA VAL A 306 5.23 4.96 19.41
C VAL A 306 4.08 5.93 19.63
N LEU A 307 3.17 6.01 18.67
CA LEU A 307 1.97 6.83 18.76
C LEU A 307 0.84 6.08 19.47
N ASP A 308 0.61 4.85 19.04
CA ASP A 308 -0.39 3.95 19.63
C ASP A 308 0.03 2.49 19.43
N GLN A 309 -0.55 1.59 20.24
CA GLN A 309 -0.34 0.14 20.17
C GLN A 309 -1.67 -0.58 20.26
N GLY A 310 -1.80 -1.67 19.51
CA GLY A 310 -2.97 -2.54 19.54
C GLY A 310 -2.58 -4.01 19.44
N ASP A 311 -3.43 -4.88 19.93
CA ASP A 311 -3.21 -6.34 19.89
C ASP A 311 -3.68 -7.00 18.60
N THR A 312 -4.03 -6.22 17.60
CA THR A 312 -4.56 -6.73 16.34
C THR A 312 -3.47 -6.82 15.29
N ALA A 313 -3.00 -8.02 15.01
CA ALA A 313 -1.93 -8.34 14.04
C ALA A 313 -2.27 -8.03 12.57
N TRP A 314 -3.11 -7.03 12.25
CA TRP A 314 -3.63 -6.89 10.89
C TRP A 314 -3.95 -5.45 10.47
N MET A 315 -3.11 -4.47 10.83
CA MET A 315 -3.23 -3.16 10.18
C MET A 315 -2.91 -3.29 8.68
N ARG A 316 -3.79 -2.76 7.83
CA ARG A 316 -3.73 -3.01 6.38
C ARG A 316 -3.37 -1.80 5.55
N SER A 317 -3.62 -0.61 6.01
CA SER A 317 -3.41 0.60 5.22
C SER A 317 -3.41 1.84 6.09
N LEU A 318 -2.60 2.82 5.72
CA LEU A 318 -2.44 4.11 6.36
C LEU A 318 -2.77 5.24 5.39
N THR A 319 -3.40 6.30 5.90
CA THR A 319 -3.50 7.60 5.24
C THR A 319 -3.48 8.71 6.26
N LEU A 320 -3.25 9.95 5.84
CA LEU A 320 -3.24 11.09 6.75
C LEU A 320 -3.78 12.36 6.08
N ASP A 321 -4.25 13.27 6.89
CA ASP A 321 -4.45 14.67 6.53
C ASP A 321 -3.50 15.59 7.32
N SER A 322 -3.78 16.87 7.37
CA SER A 322 -2.95 17.83 8.12
C SER A 322 -2.95 17.63 9.64
N LYS A 323 -3.93 16.93 10.21
CA LYS A 323 -4.18 16.84 11.66
C LYS A 323 -4.11 15.41 12.19
N GLN A 324 -4.52 14.43 11.41
CA GLN A 324 -4.77 13.07 11.85
C GLN A 324 -4.15 12.03 10.91
N ILE A 325 -3.92 10.86 11.48
CA ILE A 325 -3.60 9.62 10.78
C ILE A 325 -4.85 8.75 10.83
N TYR A 326 -5.20 8.15 9.70
CA TYR A 326 -6.30 7.20 9.58
C TYR A 326 -5.75 5.84 9.23
N PHE A 327 -6.30 4.81 9.83
CA PHE A 327 -5.86 3.44 9.59
C PHE A 327 -6.99 2.44 9.79
N ALA A 328 -6.80 1.25 9.26
CA ALA A 328 -7.77 0.16 9.31
C ALA A 328 -7.16 -1.08 9.95
N ASP A 329 -7.93 -1.76 10.79
CA ASP A 329 -7.70 -3.15 11.19
C ASP A 329 -8.70 -4.10 10.48
N ILE A 330 -8.84 -5.32 10.97
CA ILE A 330 -9.73 -6.31 10.35
C ILE A 330 -11.22 -5.94 10.37
N SER A 331 -11.63 -5.01 11.22
CA SER A 331 -13.06 -4.72 11.47
C SER A 331 -13.40 -3.27 11.72
N LYS A 332 -12.41 -2.39 11.81
CA LYS A 332 -12.61 -0.99 12.21
C LYS A 332 -11.76 -0.03 11.42
N ILE A 333 -12.24 1.20 11.36
CA ILE A 333 -11.50 2.36 10.86
C ILE A 333 -11.24 3.29 12.05
N TYR A 334 -10.02 3.77 12.16
CA TYR A 334 -9.54 4.60 13.25
C TYR A 334 -9.02 5.94 12.79
N ALA A 335 -9.04 6.92 13.70
CA ALA A 335 -8.34 8.19 13.58
C ALA A 335 -7.48 8.42 14.82
N LEU A 336 -6.26 8.89 14.62
CA LEU A 336 -5.31 9.24 15.67
C LEU A 336 -4.69 10.60 15.38
N ALA A 337 -4.62 11.46 16.38
CA ALA A 337 -3.90 12.74 16.27
C ALA A 337 -2.40 12.50 16.02
N LYS A 338 -1.79 13.35 15.16
CA LYS A 338 -0.37 13.29 14.80
C LYS A 338 0.59 13.58 15.95
#